data_ed30acb4b7cde5ebc3114eb5e23b0915
#
_entry.id   ed30acb4b7cde5ebc3114eb5e23b0915
#
_cell.length_a   1.000
_cell.length_b   1.000
_cell.length_c   1.000
_cell.angle_alpha   90.00
_cell.angle_beta   90.00
_cell.angle_gamma   90.00
#
_symmetry.space_group_name_H-M   'P 1'
#
loop_
_entity.id
_entity.type
_entity.pdbx_description
1 polymer ?
#
loop_
_entity_poly.entity_id
_entity_poly.type
_entity_poly.pdbx_seq_one_letter_code
_entity_poly.pdbx_strand_id
1 'polypeptide(L)'
;GKTTLSTDPNRKLIGDDEHGWDDDGIFNFEGGCYAKTINLSEENEPDIYKAIRKDALLENVWEQEHMGSDNEVLIIPDYDNTEKTQNGRVSYPIHHISNYHYPQTAGHPKNIIFLTCDAFGVLPPVSKLNTGQAMYHFLSGYTSKVAGTERGVTDPEATFSACFGAAFLTLHPTVYADLLQKKIKEHDCNVYLVNTGWVGGPHGVGE
;
A
#
# COMPACT_ATOMS: atom_id res chain seq x y z
N GLY A 1 -0.74 3.62 -3.63
CA GLY A 1 -0.09 3.43 -2.35
C GLY A 1 0.86 2.25 -2.29
N LYS A 2 0.96 1.57 -1.14
CA LYS A 2 1.88 0.43 -0.93
C LYS A 2 1.74 -0.65 -1.99
N THR A 3 0.53 -1.15 -2.21
CA THR A 3 0.23 -2.22 -3.17
C THR A 3 0.69 -1.87 -4.58
N THR A 4 0.38 -0.67 -5.05
CA THR A 4 0.78 -0.19 -6.39
C THR A 4 2.30 -0.16 -6.57
N LEU A 5 3.04 0.30 -5.54
CA LEU A 5 4.50 0.33 -5.60
C LEU A 5 5.13 -1.06 -5.50
N SER A 6 4.53 -1.97 -4.73
CA SER A 6 5.04 -3.33 -4.56
C SER A 6 4.83 -4.21 -5.79
N THR A 7 3.86 -3.90 -6.64
CA THR A 7 3.56 -4.62 -7.88
C THR A 7 4.31 -4.08 -9.12
N ASP A 8 5.41 -3.32 -8.92
CA ASP A 8 6.27 -2.89 -10.02
C ASP A 8 6.76 -4.10 -10.85
N PRO A 9 6.49 -4.15 -12.17
CA PRO A 9 6.84 -5.29 -13.01
C PRO A 9 8.36 -5.55 -13.11
N ASN A 10 9.19 -4.57 -12.78
CA ASN A 10 10.65 -4.69 -12.81
C ASN A 10 11.23 -5.26 -11.51
N ARG A 11 10.41 -5.52 -10.50
CA ARG A 11 10.82 -6.03 -9.19
C ARG A 11 9.99 -7.22 -8.78
N LYS A 12 10.63 -8.22 -8.17
CA LYS A 12 9.91 -9.38 -7.65
C LYS A 12 9.13 -9.01 -6.40
N LEU A 13 7.86 -9.40 -6.38
CA LEU A 13 6.95 -9.19 -5.27
C LEU A 13 7.15 -10.27 -4.20
N ILE A 14 7.45 -9.87 -2.97
CA ILE A 14 7.44 -10.74 -1.78
C ILE A 14 6.07 -10.69 -1.11
N GLY A 15 5.46 -9.53 -1.09
CA GLY A 15 4.15 -9.23 -0.55
C GLY A 15 3.86 -7.73 -0.62
N ASP A 16 2.61 -7.33 -0.38
CA ASP A 16 2.17 -5.95 -0.54
C ASP A 16 1.77 -5.25 0.76
N ASP A 17 1.67 -5.96 1.87
CA ASP A 17 1.24 -5.39 3.14
C ASP A 17 2.12 -5.83 4.32
N GLU A 18 1.75 -6.79 5.14
CA GLU A 18 2.42 -7.12 6.39
C GLU A 18 3.65 -8.00 6.21
N HIS A 19 4.79 -7.51 6.71
CA HIS A 19 6.08 -8.22 6.67
C HIS A 19 6.73 -8.25 8.03
N GLY A 20 7.51 -9.31 8.29
CA GLY A 20 8.47 -9.37 9.37
C GLY A 20 9.89 -9.09 8.89
N TRP A 21 10.70 -8.55 9.78
CA TRP A 21 12.13 -8.40 9.59
C TRP A 21 12.86 -9.01 10.78
N ASP A 22 13.32 -10.23 10.63
CA ASP A 22 14.09 -10.96 11.63
C ASP A 22 15.62 -10.87 11.42
N ASP A 23 16.37 -11.77 12.02
CA ASP A 23 17.83 -11.76 11.90
C ASP A 23 18.32 -12.36 10.58
N ASP A 24 17.50 -13.07 9.86
CA ASP A 24 17.82 -13.67 8.56
C ASP A 24 17.36 -12.80 7.37
N GLY A 25 16.44 -11.87 7.60
CA GLY A 25 15.95 -10.96 6.55
C GLY A 25 14.46 -10.65 6.65
N ILE A 26 13.86 -10.40 5.49
CA ILE A 26 12.44 -10.05 5.34
C ILE A 26 11.63 -11.30 4.98
N PHE A 27 10.43 -11.42 5.56
CA PHE A 27 9.46 -12.43 5.17
C PHE A 27 8.04 -11.84 5.18
N ASN A 28 7.19 -12.38 4.32
CA ASN A 28 5.78 -12.01 4.25
C ASN A 28 4.95 -12.88 5.21
N PHE A 29 4.00 -12.27 5.93
CA PHE A 29 3.04 -13.00 6.76
C PHE A 29 1.87 -13.56 5.96
N GLU A 30 1.59 -13.01 4.77
CA GLU A 30 0.39 -13.28 4.01
C GLU A 30 0.66 -14.12 2.77
N GLY A 31 -0.27 -15.03 2.45
CA GLY A 31 -0.19 -15.85 1.23
C GLY A 31 -0.79 -15.18 0.00
N GLY A 32 -1.32 -13.97 0.12
CA GLY A 32 -2.04 -13.26 -0.93
C GLY A 32 -1.92 -11.75 -0.82
N CYS A 33 -2.72 -11.07 -1.63
CA CYS A 33 -2.84 -9.62 -1.66
C CYS A 33 -4.29 -9.20 -1.46
N TYR A 34 -4.51 -7.99 -0.94
CA TYR A 34 -5.83 -7.40 -0.74
C TYR A 34 -5.83 -5.96 -1.26
N ALA A 35 -6.27 -5.80 -2.52
CA ALA A 35 -6.18 -4.55 -3.26
C ALA A 35 -7.53 -3.83 -3.36
N LYS A 36 -7.49 -2.52 -3.57
CA LYS A 36 -8.67 -1.71 -3.93
C LYS A 36 -9.03 -1.93 -5.39
N THR A 37 -10.33 -1.94 -5.68
CA THR A 37 -10.85 -2.10 -7.04
C THR A 37 -11.41 -0.82 -7.65
N ILE A 38 -11.57 0.25 -6.84
CA ILE A 38 -12.08 1.52 -7.37
C ILE A 38 -11.20 2.06 -8.51
N ASN A 39 -11.82 2.38 -9.64
CA ASN A 39 -11.17 2.83 -10.88
C ASN A 39 -10.08 1.85 -11.38
N LEU A 40 -10.20 0.56 -11.04
CA LEU A 40 -9.26 -0.45 -11.49
C LEU A 40 -9.44 -0.71 -12.99
N SER A 41 -8.36 -0.56 -13.73
CA SER A 41 -8.33 -0.85 -15.16
C SER A 41 -7.05 -1.57 -15.54
N GLU A 42 -7.08 -2.32 -16.64
CA GLU A 42 -5.89 -2.98 -17.18
C GLU A 42 -4.79 -1.99 -17.58
N GLU A 43 -5.18 -0.77 -17.96
CA GLU A 43 -4.22 0.27 -18.36
C GLU A 43 -3.45 0.83 -17.16
N ASN A 44 -4.14 1.07 -16.04
CA ASN A 44 -3.56 1.72 -14.87
C ASN A 44 -2.80 0.74 -13.95
N GLU A 45 -3.37 -0.45 -13.72
CA GLU A 45 -2.82 -1.45 -12.80
C GLU A 45 -2.95 -2.86 -13.40
N PRO A 46 -2.19 -3.17 -14.46
CA PRO A 46 -2.34 -4.40 -15.25
C PRO A 46 -2.14 -5.69 -14.44
N ASP A 47 -1.23 -5.68 -13.49
CA ASP A 47 -0.93 -6.87 -12.68
C ASP A 47 -2.08 -7.19 -11.71
N ILE A 48 -2.64 -6.19 -11.05
CA ILE A 48 -3.80 -6.36 -10.15
C ILE A 48 -5.03 -6.76 -10.98
N TYR A 49 -5.27 -6.08 -12.11
CA TYR A 49 -6.39 -6.40 -12.99
C TYR A 49 -6.35 -7.86 -13.46
N LYS A 50 -5.20 -8.35 -13.91
CA LYS A 50 -5.00 -9.74 -14.37
C LYS A 50 -5.01 -10.75 -13.23
N ALA A 51 -4.79 -10.33 -11.99
CA ALA A 51 -4.90 -11.20 -10.82
C ALA A 51 -6.35 -11.55 -10.48
N ILE A 52 -7.34 -10.78 -10.99
CA ILE A 52 -8.77 -11.04 -10.80
C ILE A 52 -9.21 -12.15 -11.76
N ARG A 53 -9.07 -13.36 -11.30
CA ARG A 53 -9.43 -14.57 -12.02
C ARG A 53 -9.90 -15.65 -11.04
N LYS A 54 -10.13 -16.88 -11.49
CA LYS A 54 -10.49 -18.00 -10.62
C LYS A 54 -9.62 -18.01 -9.35
N ASP A 55 -10.25 -18.19 -8.20
CA ASP A 55 -9.69 -18.16 -6.85
C ASP A 55 -9.41 -16.73 -6.29
N ALA A 56 -9.77 -15.67 -7.02
CA ALA A 56 -9.87 -14.33 -6.44
C ALA A 56 -11.27 -14.09 -5.85
N LEU A 57 -11.32 -13.35 -4.75
CA LEU A 57 -12.55 -12.99 -4.05
C LEU A 57 -12.78 -11.48 -4.16
N LEU A 58 -13.92 -11.08 -4.71
CA LEU A 58 -14.36 -9.70 -4.75
C LEU A 58 -15.22 -9.37 -3.53
N GLU A 59 -15.02 -8.20 -2.95
CA GLU A 59 -15.77 -7.69 -1.81
C GLU A 59 -16.27 -6.27 -2.09
N ASN A 60 -17.54 -6.01 -1.83
CA ASN A 60 -18.21 -4.72 -2.05
C ASN A 60 -18.14 -4.21 -3.51
N VAL A 61 -18.02 -5.10 -4.46
CA VAL A 61 -18.04 -4.78 -5.90
C VAL A 61 -19.44 -5.05 -6.45
N TRP A 62 -19.91 -4.18 -7.31
CA TRP A 62 -21.15 -4.40 -8.06
C TRP A 62 -20.91 -5.38 -9.21
N GLU A 63 -21.94 -6.13 -9.53
CA GLU A 63 -21.96 -7.04 -10.66
C GLU A 63 -23.00 -6.55 -11.68
N GLN A 64 -22.62 -6.56 -12.95
CA GLN A 64 -23.49 -6.25 -14.07
C GLN A 64 -23.74 -7.52 -14.89
N GLU A 65 -25.00 -7.71 -15.28
CA GLU A 65 -25.37 -8.78 -16.21
C GLU A 65 -25.14 -8.31 -17.66
N HIS A 66 -24.31 -9.03 -18.37
CA HIS A 66 -24.09 -8.85 -19.79
C HIS A 66 -24.59 -10.08 -20.57
N MET A 67 -25.31 -9.84 -21.66
CA MET A 67 -25.65 -10.93 -22.60
C MET A 67 -24.46 -11.22 -23.51
N GLY A 68 -23.91 -12.41 -23.35
CA GLY A 68 -22.86 -12.92 -24.24
C GLY A 68 -23.41 -13.25 -25.64
N SER A 69 -22.51 -13.50 -26.59
CA SER A 69 -22.85 -13.82 -27.99
C SER A 69 -23.75 -15.06 -28.16
N ASP A 70 -23.70 -15.98 -27.22
CA ASP A 70 -24.43 -17.26 -27.22
C ASP A 70 -25.67 -17.26 -26.34
N ASN A 71 -26.21 -16.08 -26.02
CA ASN A 71 -27.31 -15.86 -25.06
C ASN A 71 -26.99 -16.33 -23.63
N GLU A 72 -25.73 -16.48 -23.28
CA GLU A 72 -25.31 -16.70 -21.90
C GLU A 72 -25.32 -15.36 -21.13
N VAL A 73 -25.79 -15.41 -19.87
CA VAL A 73 -25.67 -14.27 -18.97
C VAL A 73 -24.28 -14.29 -18.36
N LEU A 74 -23.48 -13.29 -18.72
CA LEU A 74 -22.15 -13.07 -18.12
C LEU A 74 -22.28 -12.07 -16.99
N ILE A 75 -21.78 -12.41 -15.82
CA ILE A 75 -21.69 -11.51 -14.67
C ILE A 75 -20.30 -10.86 -14.71
N ILE A 76 -20.27 -9.55 -14.89
CA ILE A 76 -19.05 -8.77 -15.01
C ILE A 76 -18.95 -7.80 -13.83
N PRO A 77 -17.80 -7.75 -13.11
CA PRO A 77 -17.60 -6.78 -12.04
C PRO A 77 -17.58 -5.34 -12.58
N ASP A 78 -18.27 -4.45 -11.87
CA ASP A 78 -18.27 -3.01 -12.13
C ASP A 78 -17.44 -2.30 -11.05
N TYR A 79 -16.21 -1.95 -11.40
CA TYR A 79 -15.26 -1.32 -10.49
C TYR A 79 -15.45 0.19 -10.33
N ASP A 80 -16.25 0.80 -11.19
CA ASP A 80 -16.54 2.24 -11.17
C ASP A 80 -17.79 2.58 -10.36
N ASN A 81 -18.64 1.59 -10.11
CA ASN A 81 -19.86 1.78 -9.36
C ASN A 81 -19.59 1.88 -7.84
N THR A 82 -19.80 3.06 -7.30
CA THR A 82 -19.55 3.40 -5.89
C THR A 82 -20.82 3.55 -5.05
N GLU A 83 -21.99 3.15 -5.57
CA GLU A 83 -23.27 3.30 -4.82
C GLU A 83 -23.27 2.62 -3.47
N LYS A 84 -22.71 1.41 -3.36
CA LYS A 84 -22.57 0.71 -2.07
C LYS A 84 -21.50 1.34 -1.20
N THR A 85 -20.31 1.56 -1.79
CA THR A 85 -19.13 2.07 -1.10
C THR A 85 -18.01 2.34 -2.10
N GLN A 86 -17.11 3.25 -1.76
CA GLN A 86 -15.84 3.47 -2.48
C GLN A 86 -14.75 2.47 -2.05
N ASN A 87 -15.06 1.52 -1.16
CA ASN A 87 -14.12 0.53 -0.65
C ASN A 87 -14.35 -0.86 -1.25
N GLY A 88 -14.52 -0.93 -2.57
CA GLY A 88 -14.46 -2.20 -3.28
C GLY A 88 -13.07 -2.82 -3.16
N ARG A 89 -13.00 -4.13 -2.97
CA ARG A 89 -11.76 -4.87 -2.74
C ARG A 89 -11.71 -6.15 -3.54
N VAL A 90 -10.50 -6.58 -3.82
CA VAL A 90 -10.21 -7.93 -4.30
C VAL A 90 -9.12 -8.57 -3.44
N SER A 91 -9.36 -9.79 -3.02
CA SER A 91 -8.37 -10.68 -2.41
C SER A 91 -7.98 -11.75 -3.42
N TYR A 92 -6.68 -11.97 -3.60
CA TYR A 92 -6.17 -13.00 -4.52
C TYR A 92 -4.87 -13.63 -4.00
N PRO A 93 -4.61 -14.91 -4.32
CA PRO A 93 -3.36 -15.55 -3.98
C PRO A 93 -2.17 -14.84 -4.65
N ILE A 94 -1.05 -14.72 -3.94
CA ILE A 94 0.11 -13.95 -4.43
C ILE A 94 0.66 -14.48 -5.77
N HIS A 95 0.53 -15.77 -6.03
CA HIS A 95 0.97 -16.39 -7.31
C HIS A 95 0.12 -15.99 -8.52
N HIS A 96 -0.96 -15.22 -8.32
CA HIS A 96 -1.67 -14.56 -9.42
C HIS A 96 -0.85 -13.42 -10.02
N ILE A 97 0.06 -12.84 -9.26
CA ILE A 97 1.04 -11.86 -9.77
C ILE A 97 2.18 -12.63 -10.44
N SER A 98 2.40 -12.36 -11.71
CA SER A 98 3.39 -13.09 -12.52
C SER A 98 4.82 -12.93 -12.00
N ASN A 99 5.12 -11.82 -11.35
CA ASN A 99 6.44 -11.47 -10.86
C ASN A 99 6.63 -11.73 -9.34
N TYR A 100 5.81 -12.59 -8.73
CA TYR A 100 6.00 -12.92 -7.32
C TYR A 100 7.29 -13.71 -7.07
N HIS A 101 7.85 -13.56 -5.88
CA HIS A 101 9.05 -14.28 -5.44
C HIS A 101 8.68 -15.43 -4.50
N TYR A 102 9.07 -16.64 -4.86
CA TYR A 102 8.98 -17.79 -3.96
C TYR A 102 10.35 -18.04 -3.32
N PRO A 103 10.43 -18.27 -2.01
CA PRO A 103 9.36 -18.53 -1.04
C PRO A 103 8.81 -17.30 -0.27
N GLN A 104 8.73 -16.12 -0.81
CA GLN A 104 8.25 -14.89 -0.17
C GLN A 104 9.14 -14.40 0.99
N THR A 105 10.42 -14.66 0.86
CA THR A 105 11.46 -14.19 1.78
C THR A 105 12.57 -13.52 0.99
N ALA A 106 13.30 -12.63 1.62
CA ALA A 106 14.51 -12.03 1.08
C ALA A 106 15.51 -11.74 2.18
N GLY A 107 16.75 -11.47 1.83
CA GLY A 107 17.73 -10.94 2.76
C GLY A 107 17.38 -9.54 3.27
N HIS A 108 18.32 -8.91 3.95
CA HIS A 108 18.10 -7.59 4.52
C HIS A 108 17.93 -6.51 3.43
N PRO A 109 16.99 -5.58 3.61
CA PRO A 109 16.73 -4.52 2.64
C PRO A 109 17.92 -3.56 2.57
N LYS A 110 18.22 -3.07 1.37
CA LYS A 110 19.19 -1.99 1.17
C LYS A 110 18.55 -0.61 1.22
N ASN A 111 17.28 -0.53 0.89
CA ASN A 111 16.52 0.70 0.90
C ASN A 111 15.18 0.50 1.57
N ILE A 112 14.81 1.45 2.42
CA ILE A 112 13.52 1.53 3.09
C ILE A 112 12.83 2.79 2.59
N ILE A 113 11.60 2.67 2.13
CA ILE A 113 10.80 3.79 1.66
C ILE A 113 9.62 3.97 2.60
N PHE A 114 9.60 5.09 3.32
CA PHE A 114 8.42 5.54 4.04
C PHE A 114 7.52 6.31 3.08
N LEU A 115 6.26 5.93 3.03
CA LEU A 115 5.25 6.65 2.28
C LEU A 115 4.48 7.58 3.21
N THR A 116 4.33 8.83 2.79
CA THR A 116 3.47 9.81 3.44
C THR A 116 2.59 10.48 2.39
N CYS A 117 1.47 11.04 2.83
CA CYS A 117 0.62 11.90 2.03
C CYS A 117 0.51 13.23 2.80
N ASP A 118 1.23 14.25 2.36
CA ASP A 118 1.23 15.54 3.04
C ASP A 118 0.02 16.38 2.60
N ALA A 119 -0.86 16.69 3.55
CA ALA A 119 -2.03 17.54 3.31
C ALA A 119 -1.70 19.03 3.20
N PHE A 120 -0.54 19.44 3.72
CA PHE A 120 -0.17 20.86 3.82
C PHE A 120 0.82 21.32 2.75
N GLY A 121 1.42 20.38 2.02
CA GLY A 121 2.37 20.65 0.96
C GLY A 121 3.71 21.21 1.45
N VAL A 122 4.12 20.85 2.66
CA VAL A 122 5.36 21.28 3.31
C VAL A 122 6.51 20.35 2.98
N LEU A 123 6.24 19.04 2.89
CA LEU A 123 7.26 18.04 2.61
C LEU A 123 7.65 18.02 1.13
N PRO A 124 8.94 17.88 0.80
CA PRO A 124 9.36 17.69 -0.59
C PRO A 124 8.91 16.31 -1.12
N PRO A 125 8.90 16.12 -2.45
CA PRO A 125 8.47 14.86 -3.06
C PRO A 125 9.27 13.65 -2.56
N VAL A 126 10.59 13.80 -2.41
CA VAL A 126 11.49 12.74 -1.94
C VAL A 126 12.55 13.32 -1.02
N SER A 127 12.79 12.66 0.09
CA SER A 127 13.86 13.01 1.05
C SER A 127 14.68 11.77 1.42
N LYS A 128 16.00 11.87 1.38
CA LYS A 128 16.86 10.89 2.03
C LYS A 128 16.98 11.25 3.51
N LEU A 129 16.64 10.33 4.39
CA LEU A 129 16.61 10.55 5.83
C LEU A 129 17.89 10.05 6.50
N ASN A 130 18.42 10.83 7.45
CA ASN A 130 19.36 10.28 8.43
C ASN A 130 18.61 9.46 9.48
N THR A 131 19.35 8.74 10.35
CA THR A 131 18.75 7.84 11.34
C THR A 131 17.77 8.56 12.28
N GLY A 132 18.10 9.77 12.74
CA GLY A 132 17.22 10.54 13.63
C GLY A 132 15.93 10.97 12.94
N GLN A 133 16.03 11.44 11.70
CA GLN A 133 14.87 11.79 10.88
C GLN A 133 14.00 10.56 10.58
N ALA A 134 14.63 9.42 10.27
CA ALA A 134 13.90 8.17 10.04
C ALA A 134 13.09 7.77 11.28
N MET A 135 13.69 7.84 12.47
CA MET A 135 12.97 7.52 13.72
C MET A 135 11.85 8.51 14.01
N TYR A 136 12.04 9.79 13.75
CA TYR A 136 11.00 10.81 13.89
C TYR A 136 9.80 10.52 13.00
N HIS A 137 10.02 10.29 11.71
CA HIS A 137 8.95 9.98 10.77
C HIS A 137 8.28 8.64 11.06
N PHE A 138 9.04 7.64 11.48
CA PHE A 138 8.50 6.35 11.89
C PHE A 138 7.60 6.46 13.11
N LEU A 139 8.07 7.12 14.17
CA LEU A 139 7.30 7.31 15.41
C LEU A 139 6.06 8.18 15.19
N SER A 140 6.16 9.23 14.40
CA SER A 140 5.01 10.09 14.11
C SER A 140 4.00 9.42 13.20
N GLY A 141 4.47 8.66 12.21
CA GLY A 141 3.62 8.01 11.20
C GLY A 141 2.69 9.01 10.51
N TYR A 142 3.21 10.23 10.21
CA TYR A 142 2.43 11.28 9.59
C TYR A 142 1.99 10.90 8.19
N THR A 143 0.71 11.07 7.93
CA THR A 143 0.09 10.95 6.61
C THR A 143 -1.23 11.72 6.61
N SER A 144 -2.00 11.63 5.54
CA SER A 144 -3.34 12.20 5.46
C SER A 144 -4.36 11.15 5.06
N LYS A 145 -5.55 11.27 5.64
CA LYS A 145 -6.74 10.63 5.11
C LYS A 145 -7.18 11.44 3.90
N VAL A 146 -7.48 10.75 2.82
CA VAL A 146 -7.97 11.37 1.58
C VAL A 146 -9.33 10.81 1.23
N ALA A 147 -10.07 11.52 0.38
CA ALA A 147 -11.40 11.09 -0.07
C ALA A 147 -11.39 9.63 -0.54
N GLY A 148 -12.42 8.86 -0.18
CA GLY A 148 -12.53 7.45 -0.53
C GLY A 148 -11.69 6.48 0.30
N THR A 149 -10.93 6.94 1.30
CA THR A 149 -10.20 6.07 2.22
C THR A 149 -11.02 5.66 3.43
N GLU A 150 -11.82 6.58 3.94
CA GLU A 150 -12.74 6.35 5.06
C GLU A 150 -14.09 7.03 4.76
N ARG A 151 -15.16 6.49 5.35
CA ARG A 151 -16.51 7.05 5.20
C ARG A 151 -16.59 8.45 5.82
N GLY A 152 -17.02 9.43 5.02
CA GLY A 152 -17.23 10.82 5.47
C GLY A 152 -16.02 11.75 5.32
N VAL A 153 -14.88 11.25 4.83
CA VAL A 153 -13.73 12.09 4.50
C VAL A 153 -13.91 12.65 3.08
N THR A 154 -14.08 13.97 2.98
CA THR A 154 -14.22 14.70 1.71
C THR A 154 -12.97 15.49 1.35
N ASP A 155 -12.30 16.03 2.34
CA ASP A 155 -11.07 16.80 2.19
C ASP A 155 -9.89 16.10 2.87
N PRO A 156 -8.64 16.35 2.43
CA PRO A 156 -7.47 15.76 3.06
C PRO A 156 -7.31 16.23 4.51
N GLU A 157 -7.25 15.27 5.42
CA GLU A 157 -7.06 15.51 6.85
C GLU A 157 -5.77 14.88 7.35
N ALA A 158 -4.93 15.67 8.02
CA ALA A 158 -3.71 15.16 8.64
C ALA A 158 -4.02 14.10 9.70
N THR A 159 -3.31 13.00 9.67
CA THR A 159 -3.42 11.93 10.65
C THR A 159 -2.05 11.40 11.05
N PHE A 160 -1.99 10.79 12.23
CA PHE A 160 -0.77 10.23 12.78
C PHE A 160 -1.05 8.78 13.20
N SER A 161 -0.21 7.86 12.73
CA SER A 161 -0.28 6.46 13.10
C SER A 161 1.11 5.99 13.51
N ALA A 162 1.37 5.93 14.80
CA ALA A 162 2.69 5.57 15.33
C ALA A 162 3.24 4.31 14.65
N CYS A 163 4.47 4.36 14.20
CA CYS A 163 5.16 3.32 13.44
C CYS A 163 4.41 2.88 12.16
N PHE A 164 3.56 3.74 11.61
CA PHE A 164 2.64 3.45 10.49
C PHE A 164 1.68 2.29 10.73
N GLY A 165 1.50 1.86 11.97
CA GLY A 165 0.71 0.68 12.32
C GLY A 165 0.15 0.73 13.74
N ALA A 166 -0.27 1.90 14.24
CA ALA A 166 -0.70 2.09 15.63
C ALA A 166 -1.75 1.08 16.10
N ALA A 167 -2.67 0.68 15.22
CA ALA A 167 -3.72 -0.29 15.53
C ALA A 167 -3.19 -1.72 15.82
N PHE A 168 -1.98 -2.03 15.37
CA PHE A 168 -1.36 -3.36 15.49
C PHE A 168 -0.27 -3.44 16.56
N LEU A 169 0.11 -2.31 17.16
CA LEU A 169 1.18 -2.26 18.15
C LEU A 169 0.71 -2.81 19.49
N THR A 170 1.39 -3.82 20.01
CA THR A 170 1.15 -4.42 21.32
C THR A 170 2.06 -3.87 22.41
N LEU A 171 3.19 -3.26 22.02
CA LEU A 171 4.17 -2.64 22.88
C LEU A 171 4.21 -1.12 22.63
N HIS A 172 4.94 -0.40 23.48
CA HIS A 172 5.13 1.04 23.28
C HIS A 172 5.85 1.33 21.95
N PRO A 173 5.45 2.34 21.17
CA PRO A 173 6.04 2.64 19.85
C PRO A 173 7.56 2.77 19.83
N THR A 174 8.16 3.27 20.92
CA THR A 174 9.62 3.40 21.02
C THR A 174 10.36 2.05 20.94
N VAL A 175 9.75 0.95 21.39
CA VAL A 175 10.35 -0.38 21.29
C VAL A 175 10.53 -0.77 19.83
N TYR A 176 9.52 -0.51 19.00
CA TYR A 176 9.60 -0.78 17.57
C TYR A 176 10.57 0.15 16.85
N ALA A 177 10.63 1.43 17.27
CA ALA A 177 11.58 2.39 16.72
C ALA A 177 13.04 1.98 17.03
N ASP A 178 13.32 1.52 18.25
CA ASP A 178 14.64 1.03 18.63
C ASP A 178 15.06 -0.21 17.84
N LEU A 179 14.13 -1.15 17.64
CA LEU A 179 14.35 -2.33 16.80
C LEU A 179 14.65 -1.95 15.35
N LEU A 180 13.85 -1.05 14.77
CA LEU A 180 14.07 -0.57 13.40
C LEU A 180 15.41 0.17 13.29
N GLN A 181 15.72 1.05 14.24
CA GLN A 181 17.01 1.77 14.27
C GLN A 181 18.19 0.81 14.29
N LYS A 182 18.12 -0.23 15.13
CA LYS A 182 19.15 -1.28 15.22
C LYS A 182 19.35 -1.94 13.85
N LYS A 183 18.28 -2.42 13.22
CA LYS A 183 18.32 -3.08 11.91
C LYS A 183 18.86 -2.16 10.80
N ILE A 184 18.46 -0.89 10.78
CA ILE A 184 18.98 0.10 9.81
C ILE A 184 20.49 0.24 9.95
N LYS A 185 21.01 0.34 11.18
CA LYS A 185 22.45 0.50 11.43
C LYS A 185 23.25 -0.76 11.13
N GLU A 186 22.74 -1.93 11.54
CA GLU A 186 23.42 -3.22 11.35
C GLU A 186 23.56 -3.60 9.88
N HIS A 187 22.58 -3.22 9.05
CA HIS A 187 22.54 -3.62 7.64
C HIS A 187 22.82 -2.48 6.65
N ASP A 188 23.21 -1.30 7.17
CA ASP A 188 23.53 -0.11 6.38
C ASP A 188 22.43 0.25 5.36
N CYS A 189 21.18 0.32 5.86
CA CYS A 189 20.03 0.60 5.03
C CYS A 189 19.90 2.11 4.76
N ASN A 190 19.66 2.48 3.50
CA ASN A 190 19.21 3.83 3.18
C ASN A 190 17.73 3.96 3.50
N VAL A 191 17.34 5.11 4.05
CA VAL A 191 15.93 5.41 4.34
C VAL A 191 15.51 6.63 3.55
N TYR A 192 14.37 6.52 2.88
CA TYR A 192 13.76 7.59 2.10
C TYR A 192 12.33 7.84 2.58
N LEU A 193 11.94 9.11 2.56
CA LEU A 193 10.55 9.52 2.70
C LEU A 193 10.05 9.95 1.32
N VAL A 194 8.97 9.37 0.86
CA VAL A 194 8.31 9.72 -0.40
C VAL A 194 6.94 10.31 -0.07
N ASN A 195 6.76 11.56 -0.45
CA ASN A 195 5.51 12.28 -0.31
C ASN A 195 4.64 12.03 -1.55
N THR A 196 3.50 11.37 -1.36
CA THR A 196 2.48 11.12 -2.39
C THR A 196 1.31 12.10 -2.30
N GLY A 197 1.41 13.08 -1.40
CA GLY A 197 0.45 14.17 -1.24
C GLY A 197 0.87 15.43 -2.00
N TRP A 198 0.58 16.58 -1.44
CA TRP A 198 0.82 17.87 -2.07
C TRP A 198 2.21 18.42 -1.79
N VAL A 199 2.69 19.28 -2.68
CA VAL A 199 3.98 19.98 -2.60
C VAL A 199 3.76 21.46 -2.94
N GLY A 200 4.37 22.36 -2.14
CA GLY A 200 4.27 23.80 -2.36
C GLY A 200 2.97 24.47 -1.92
N GLY A 201 2.10 23.72 -1.26
CA GLY A 201 0.83 24.22 -0.70
C GLY A 201 -0.16 23.09 -0.43
N PRO A 202 -1.23 23.35 0.33
CA PRO A 202 -2.26 22.36 0.62
C PRO A 202 -3.08 22.01 -0.61
N HIS A 203 -4.00 21.05 -0.46
CA HIS A 203 -4.98 20.67 -1.48
C HIS A 203 -5.65 21.91 -2.09
N GLY A 204 -5.69 21.96 -3.42
CA GLY A 204 -6.22 23.10 -4.18
C GLY A 204 -5.25 24.25 -4.42
N VAL A 205 -4.05 24.23 -3.83
CA VAL A 205 -2.98 25.25 -4.00
C VAL A 205 -1.68 24.58 -4.48
N GLY A 206 -1.27 23.50 -3.83
CA GLY A 206 -0.07 22.73 -4.18
C GLY A 206 -0.30 21.77 -5.35
N GLU A 207 0.81 21.26 -5.90
CA GLU A 207 0.85 20.20 -6.91
C GLU A 207 0.92 18.82 -6.28
#